data_dcfd64b8d0298ea89c3ac127c01b7d7c
#
_entry.id   dcfd64b8d0298ea89c3ac127c01b7d7c
#
_cell.length_a   1.000
_cell.length_b   1.000
_cell.length_c   1.000
_cell.angle_alpha   90.00
_cell.angle_beta   90.00
_cell.angle_gamma   90.00
#
_symmetry.space_group_name_H-M   'P 1'
#
loop_
_entity.id
_entity.type
_entity.pdbx_description
1 polymer ?
#
loop_
_entity_poly.entity_id
_entity_poly.type
_entity_poly.pdbx_seq_one_letter_code
_entity_poly.pdbx_strand_id
1 'polypeptide(L)'
;MRIFWQSFVDASVNAPYMARLSEYLNNIAAPGTTVQVEGISPPDREFGRLAELRCAVQAIDNGIAAEESGFDAFVMGHFQDPGLYELRSTLDIPVVGTGEATLLAASQLGRRLGLVTLDPVFEVWHYEQAERYGLGDRVVHVTGLGCKPEDFAAAFAGDQAAHARMIEDFLACALPLVERGADVVIPAGVLPGLLIGRERGLKVGHAPVVNCAAVALKSAEMWVQLRQLNG
;
A
#
# COMPACT_ATOMS: atom_id res chain seq x y z
N MET A 1 14.01 -15.47 -2.22
CA MET A 1 13.38 -14.80 -3.38
C MET A 1 13.70 -13.32 -3.37
N ARG A 2 13.71 -12.67 -4.53
CA ARG A 2 13.95 -11.23 -4.69
C ARG A 2 12.65 -10.58 -5.13
N ILE A 3 12.15 -9.62 -4.36
CA ILE A 3 10.89 -8.91 -4.65
C ILE A 3 11.22 -7.45 -4.97
N PHE A 4 10.72 -6.95 -6.10
CA PHE A 4 10.80 -5.55 -6.46
C PHE A 4 9.55 -4.82 -5.94
N TRP A 5 9.76 -3.76 -5.17
CA TRP A 5 8.68 -2.93 -4.63
C TRP A 5 8.74 -1.54 -5.26
N GLN A 6 7.75 -1.21 -6.07
CA GLN A 6 7.63 0.10 -6.71
C GLN A 6 6.87 1.07 -5.81
N SER A 7 7.56 2.02 -5.22
CA SER A 7 6.94 3.15 -4.51
C SER A 7 6.66 4.30 -5.47
N PHE A 8 5.56 5.02 -5.24
CA PHE A 8 5.19 6.23 -6.02
C PHE A 8 5.65 7.52 -5.34
N VAL A 9 6.64 7.44 -4.50
CA VAL A 9 7.23 8.57 -3.79
C VAL A 9 8.59 8.90 -4.40
N ASP A 10 8.89 10.19 -4.52
CA ASP A 10 10.21 10.67 -4.90
C ASP A 10 11.25 10.31 -3.83
N ALA A 11 12.15 9.39 -4.16
CA ALA A 11 13.19 8.94 -3.24
C ALA A 11 14.15 10.06 -2.81
N SER A 12 14.35 11.08 -3.67
CA SER A 12 15.29 12.17 -3.39
C SER A 12 14.81 13.13 -2.30
N VAL A 13 13.49 13.32 -2.18
CA VAL A 13 12.90 14.24 -1.18
C VAL A 13 12.26 13.51 0.00
N ASN A 14 12.01 12.21 -0.12
CA ASN A 14 11.37 11.39 0.91
C ASN A 14 12.29 10.26 1.42
N ALA A 15 13.60 10.52 1.53
CA ALA A 15 14.57 9.51 1.97
C ALA A 15 14.23 8.84 3.31
N PRO A 16 13.72 9.52 4.36
CA PRO A 16 13.32 8.86 5.60
C PRO A 16 12.19 7.82 5.39
N TYR A 17 11.22 8.13 4.55
CA TYR A 17 10.17 7.18 4.19
C TYR A 17 10.74 5.96 3.44
N MET A 18 11.56 6.19 2.42
CA MET A 18 12.13 5.10 1.61
C MET A 18 12.98 4.15 2.47
N ALA A 19 13.84 4.71 3.33
CA ALA A 19 14.64 3.93 4.26
C ALA A 19 13.77 3.12 5.24
N ARG A 20 12.76 3.75 5.81
CA ARG A 20 11.84 3.09 6.75
C ARG A 20 11.01 2.00 6.08
N LEU A 21 10.53 2.23 4.85
CA LEU A 21 9.78 1.25 4.09
C LEU A 21 10.66 0.04 3.76
N SER A 22 11.88 0.26 3.28
CA SER A 22 12.84 -0.80 2.98
C SER A 22 13.17 -1.62 4.24
N GLU A 23 13.46 -0.97 5.36
CA GLU A 23 13.71 -1.62 6.65
C GLU A 23 12.50 -2.46 7.09
N TYR A 24 11.30 -1.88 7.07
CA TYR A 24 10.07 -2.54 7.49
C TYR A 24 9.79 -3.79 6.65
N LEU A 25 9.82 -3.67 5.33
CA LEU A 25 9.53 -4.79 4.42
C LEU A 25 10.55 -5.93 4.59
N ASN A 26 11.85 -5.61 4.67
CA ASN A 26 12.87 -6.64 4.86
C ASN A 26 12.80 -7.28 6.26
N ASN A 27 12.36 -6.56 7.30
CA ASN A 27 12.19 -7.11 8.65
C ASN A 27 11.01 -8.09 8.75
N ILE A 28 9.95 -7.89 7.95
CA ILE A 28 8.78 -8.79 7.95
C ILE A 28 8.84 -9.84 6.85
N ALA A 29 9.81 -9.77 5.93
CA ALA A 29 10.00 -10.74 4.87
C ALA A 29 10.30 -12.13 5.42
N ALA A 30 9.89 -13.16 4.69
CA ALA A 30 10.20 -14.55 5.03
C ALA A 30 11.73 -14.80 4.93
N PRO A 31 12.29 -15.76 5.69
CA PRO A 31 13.69 -16.12 5.57
C PRO A 31 14.10 -16.42 4.12
N GLY A 32 15.17 -15.78 3.64
CA GLY A 32 15.66 -15.90 2.26
C GLY A 32 14.92 -15.01 1.24
N THR A 33 14.01 -14.16 1.69
CA THR A 33 13.40 -13.11 0.86
C THR A 33 14.11 -11.78 1.08
N THR A 34 14.38 -11.06 -0.01
CA THR A 34 14.87 -9.68 0.01
C THR A 34 13.95 -8.78 -0.79
N VAL A 35 13.72 -7.57 -0.30
CA VAL A 35 12.87 -6.57 -0.95
C VAL A 35 13.71 -5.37 -1.35
N GLN A 36 13.75 -5.07 -2.63
CA GLN A 36 14.33 -3.84 -3.17
C GLN A 36 13.20 -2.83 -3.38
N VAL A 37 13.33 -1.65 -2.78
CA VAL A 37 12.35 -0.57 -2.88
C VAL A 37 12.88 0.52 -3.80
N GLU A 38 12.14 0.84 -4.84
CA GLU A 38 12.45 1.91 -5.79
C GLU A 38 11.34 2.97 -5.80
N GLY A 39 11.75 4.23 -5.93
CA GLY A 39 10.83 5.36 -6.08
C GLY A 39 10.54 5.70 -7.54
N ILE A 40 9.80 6.80 -7.74
CA ILE A 40 9.55 7.41 -9.05
C ILE A 40 10.52 8.57 -9.26
N SER A 41 11.08 8.72 -10.47
CA SER A 41 11.97 9.83 -10.82
C SER A 41 11.88 10.17 -12.33
N PRO A 42 11.60 11.42 -12.71
CA PRO A 42 11.14 12.51 -11.84
C PRO A 42 9.73 12.21 -11.29
N PRO A 43 9.42 12.64 -10.07
CA PRO A 43 8.08 12.44 -9.52
C PRO A 43 7.12 13.46 -10.14
N ASP A 44 5.87 13.06 -10.26
CA ASP A 44 4.78 14.02 -10.41
C ASP A 44 4.26 14.30 -8.98
N ARG A 45 4.39 15.55 -8.52
CA ARG A 45 4.17 15.91 -7.11
C ARG A 45 2.73 16.26 -6.78
N GLU A 46 1.89 16.41 -7.79
CA GLU A 46 0.49 16.73 -7.61
C GLU A 46 -0.35 15.46 -7.55
N PHE A 47 -1.24 15.39 -6.57
CA PHE A 47 -2.25 14.34 -6.55
C PHE A 47 -3.26 14.58 -7.68
N GLY A 48 -3.32 13.65 -8.62
CA GLY A 48 -4.22 13.75 -9.76
C GLY A 48 -4.11 12.57 -10.70
N ARG A 49 -5.16 12.29 -11.47
CA ARG A 49 -5.20 11.15 -12.37
C ARG A 49 -4.12 11.18 -13.45
N LEU A 50 -3.74 12.38 -13.92
CA LEU A 50 -2.65 12.50 -14.87
C LEU A 50 -1.29 12.15 -14.25
N ALA A 51 -1.06 12.59 -13.01
CA ALA A 51 0.13 12.24 -12.25
C ALA A 51 0.22 10.72 -12.02
N GLU A 52 -0.89 10.11 -11.62
CA GLU A 52 -1.01 8.65 -11.49
C GLU A 52 -0.63 7.92 -12.78
N LEU A 53 -1.20 8.35 -13.92
CA LEU A 53 -0.91 7.73 -15.22
C LEU A 53 0.57 7.84 -15.60
N ARG A 54 1.19 9.02 -15.40
CA ARG A 54 2.61 9.22 -15.69
C ARG A 54 3.51 8.36 -14.80
N CYS A 55 3.17 8.25 -13.51
CA CYS A 55 3.88 7.38 -12.59
C CYS A 55 3.66 5.89 -12.94
N ALA A 56 2.46 5.53 -13.39
CA ALA A 56 2.17 4.16 -13.85
C ALA A 56 3.05 3.76 -15.05
N VAL A 57 3.28 4.65 -16.02
CA VAL A 57 4.17 4.38 -17.15
C VAL A 57 5.60 4.07 -16.67
N GLN A 58 6.15 4.88 -15.76
CA GLN A 58 7.45 4.58 -15.15
C GLN A 58 7.46 3.25 -14.40
N ALA A 59 6.40 2.96 -13.63
CA ALA A 59 6.28 1.71 -12.88
C ALA A 59 6.25 0.49 -13.81
N ILE A 60 5.62 0.60 -14.98
CA ILE A 60 5.60 -0.45 -16.01
C ILE A 60 7.01 -0.69 -16.56
N ASP A 61 7.73 0.38 -16.93
CA ASP A 61 9.12 0.27 -17.42
C ASP A 61 10.03 -0.37 -16.34
N ASN A 62 9.89 0.04 -15.09
CA ASN A 62 10.62 -0.54 -13.97
C ASN A 62 10.25 -2.01 -13.72
N GLY A 63 9.00 -2.39 -13.93
CA GLY A 63 8.55 -3.78 -13.82
C GLY A 63 9.20 -4.68 -14.86
N ILE A 64 9.26 -4.23 -16.12
CA ILE A 64 9.95 -4.92 -17.21
C ILE A 64 11.44 -5.10 -16.87
N ALA A 65 12.10 -4.03 -16.46
CA ALA A 65 13.52 -4.06 -16.07
C ALA A 65 13.77 -4.97 -14.84
N ALA A 66 12.83 -5.02 -13.89
CA ALA A 66 12.91 -5.89 -12.73
C ALA A 66 12.87 -7.38 -13.14
N GLU A 67 11.94 -7.76 -14.03
CA GLU A 67 11.89 -9.13 -14.55
C GLU A 67 13.18 -9.51 -15.28
N GLU A 68 13.67 -8.67 -16.18
CA GLU A 68 14.94 -8.84 -16.89
C GLU A 68 16.15 -8.97 -15.94
N SER A 69 16.08 -8.29 -14.78
CA SER A 69 17.10 -8.36 -13.73
C SER A 69 16.96 -9.57 -12.79
N GLY A 70 16.01 -10.48 -13.05
CA GLY A 70 15.81 -11.73 -12.33
C GLY A 70 15.14 -11.54 -10.95
N PHE A 71 14.23 -10.59 -10.80
CA PHE A 71 13.33 -10.55 -9.65
C PHE A 71 12.27 -11.64 -9.78
N ASP A 72 11.84 -12.19 -8.64
CA ASP A 72 10.85 -13.25 -8.57
C ASP A 72 9.40 -12.75 -8.55
N ALA A 73 9.18 -11.50 -8.13
CA ALA A 73 7.88 -10.83 -8.12
C ALA A 73 8.02 -9.31 -8.17
N PHE A 74 6.99 -8.64 -8.67
CA PHE A 74 6.81 -7.19 -8.64
C PHE A 74 5.64 -6.80 -7.76
N VAL A 75 5.82 -5.81 -6.87
CA VAL A 75 4.74 -5.24 -6.06
C VAL A 75 4.51 -3.80 -6.49
N MET A 76 3.29 -3.51 -6.95
CA MET A 76 2.81 -2.16 -7.14
C MET A 76 2.56 -1.52 -5.76
N GLY A 77 3.58 -0.85 -5.23
CA GLY A 77 3.60 -0.25 -3.89
C GLY A 77 2.84 1.08 -3.81
N HIS A 78 1.72 1.16 -4.51
CA HIS A 78 0.78 2.27 -4.49
C HIS A 78 -0.63 1.72 -4.39
N PHE A 79 -1.41 2.22 -3.43
CA PHE A 79 -2.67 1.56 -3.07
C PHE A 79 -3.72 1.56 -4.18
N GLN A 80 -3.69 2.55 -5.07
CA GLN A 80 -4.60 2.66 -6.21
C GLN A 80 -4.31 1.68 -7.35
N ASP A 81 -3.19 0.95 -7.29
CA ASP A 81 -2.77 -0.07 -8.25
C ASP A 81 -2.70 0.41 -9.71
N PRO A 82 -2.14 1.59 -10.02
CA PRO A 82 -2.09 2.09 -11.38
C PRO A 82 -1.12 1.24 -12.24
N GLY A 83 -1.55 0.83 -13.43
CA GLY A 83 -0.74 -0.01 -14.32
C GLY A 83 -0.71 -1.51 -13.96
N LEU A 84 -1.52 -1.96 -12.99
CA LEU A 84 -1.52 -3.35 -12.52
C LEU A 84 -1.87 -4.35 -13.63
N TYR A 85 -2.90 -4.06 -14.44
CA TYR A 85 -3.33 -4.97 -15.51
C TYR A 85 -2.34 -4.98 -16.68
N GLU A 86 -1.75 -3.83 -16.99
CA GLU A 86 -0.71 -3.69 -18.00
C GLU A 86 0.51 -4.54 -17.63
N LEU A 87 0.98 -4.43 -16.38
CA LEU A 87 2.08 -5.25 -15.87
C LEU A 87 1.75 -6.75 -15.90
N ARG A 88 0.56 -7.15 -15.46
CA ARG A 88 0.12 -8.56 -15.49
C ARG A 88 0.00 -9.13 -16.89
N SER A 89 -0.27 -8.28 -17.89
CA SER A 89 -0.33 -8.72 -19.29
C SER A 89 1.05 -8.80 -19.96
N THR A 90 2.08 -8.24 -19.32
CA THR A 90 3.42 -8.09 -19.89
C THR A 90 4.45 -8.97 -19.21
N LEU A 91 4.35 -9.13 -17.88
CA LEU A 91 5.35 -9.87 -17.10
C LEU A 91 4.92 -11.31 -16.85
N ASP A 92 5.88 -12.21 -16.88
CA ASP A 92 5.71 -13.62 -16.49
C ASP A 92 5.81 -13.82 -14.97
N ILE A 93 6.51 -12.93 -14.25
CA ILE A 93 6.57 -12.98 -12.78
C ILE A 93 5.26 -12.51 -12.14
N PRO A 94 4.93 -12.97 -10.93
CA PRO A 94 3.77 -12.46 -10.18
C PRO A 94 3.80 -10.95 -9.99
N VAL A 95 2.69 -10.28 -10.33
CA VAL A 95 2.47 -8.85 -10.09
C VAL A 95 1.37 -8.67 -9.06
N VAL A 96 1.71 -8.05 -7.93
CA VAL A 96 0.80 -7.84 -6.80
C VAL A 96 0.44 -6.36 -6.70
N GLY A 97 -0.85 -6.05 -6.77
CA GLY A 97 -1.41 -4.74 -6.44
C GLY A 97 -1.59 -4.60 -4.94
N THR A 98 -1.11 -3.50 -4.37
CA THR A 98 -1.23 -3.27 -2.92
C THR A 98 -2.69 -3.11 -2.49
N GLY A 99 -3.48 -2.38 -3.25
CA GLY A 99 -4.90 -2.16 -2.94
C GLY A 99 -5.72 -3.42 -3.16
N GLU A 100 -5.58 -4.09 -4.31
CA GLU A 100 -6.29 -5.34 -4.60
C GLU A 100 -6.03 -6.38 -3.52
N ALA A 101 -4.75 -6.68 -3.25
CA ALA A 101 -4.37 -7.67 -2.25
C ALA A 101 -4.94 -7.33 -0.87
N THR A 102 -4.89 -6.05 -0.48
CA THR A 102 -5.37 -5.61 0.84
C THR A 102 -6.89 -5.70 0.95
N LEU A 103 -7.63 -5.24 -0.04
CA LEU A 103 -9.10 -5.30 -0.04
C LEU A 103 -9.59 -6.76 0.01
N LEU A 104 -8.97 -7.65 -0.78
CA LEU A 104 -9.29 -9.08 -0.78
C LEU A 104 -8.95 -9.74 0.57
N ALA A 105 -7.77 -9.47 1.14
CA ALA A 105 -7.40 -10.01 2.45
C ALA A 105 -8.31 -9.49 3.57
N ALA A 106 -8.59 -8.19 3.60
CA ALA A 106 -9.48 -7.56 4.57
C ALA A 106 -10.90 -8.14 4.50
N SER A 107 -11.37 -8.48 3.30
CA SER A 107 -12.70 -9.09 3.10
C SER A 107 -12.85 -10.48 3.73
N GLN A 108 -11.74 -11.13 4.09
CA GLN A 108 -11.74 -12.40 4.83
C GLN A 108 -11.82 -12.20 6.35
N LEU A 109 -11.49 -11.00 6.83
CA LEU A 109 -11.54 -10.65 8.27
C LEU A 109 -12.86 -10.00 8.67
N GLY A 110 -13.55 -9.37 7.74
CA GLY A 110 -14.83 -8.74 7.97
C GLY A 110 -15.61 -8.48 6.67
N ARG A 111 -16.88 -8.11 6.84
CA ARG A 111 -17.79 -7.88 5.71
C ARG A 111 -17.85 -6.44 5.26
N ARG A 112 -17.58 -5.50 6.18
CA ARG A 112 -17.76 -4.06 5.99
C ARG A 112 -16.43 -3.36 6.20
N LEU A 113 -15.91 -2.73 5.15
CA LEU A 113 -14.58 -2.15 5.09
C LEU A 113 -14.66 -0.63 5.23
N GLY A 114 -13.90 -0.08 6.17
CA GLY A 114 -13.66 1.35 6.29
C GLY A 114 -12.26 1.69 5.82
N LEU A 115 -12.10 2.67 4.93
CA LEU A 115 -10.82 3.05 4.37
C LEU A 115 -10.40 4.44 4.86
N VAL A 116 -9.17 4.55 5.35
CA VAL A 116 -8.54 5.84 5.70
C VAL A 116 -7.41 6.10 4.73
N THR A 117 -7.61 7.04 3.81
CA THR A 117 -6.63 7.41 2.78
C THR A 117 -5.82 8.65 3.16
N LEU A 118 -4.80 8.97 2.37
CA LEU A 118 -3.90 10.09 2.62
C LEU A 118 -4.60 11.44 2.43
N ASP A 119 -5.22 11.64 1.28
CA ASP A 119 -5.86 12.89 0.88
C ASP A 119 -7.29 12.63 0.39
N PRO A 120 -8.25 13.54 0.65
CA PRO A 120 -9.63 13.40 0.19
C PRO A 120 -9.79 13.23 -1.32
N VAL A 121 -8.83 13.68 -2.13
CA VAL A 121 -8.86 13.47 -3.60
C VAL A 121 -8.92 11.98 -3.99
N PHE A 122 -8.41 11.10 -3.15
CA PHE A 122 -8.40 9.66 -3.39
C PHE A 122 -9.72 8.96 -2.99
N GLU A 123 -10.63 9.61 -2.28
CA GLU A 123 -11.86 8.97 -1.79
C GLU A 123 -12.67 8.34 -2.94
N VAL A 124 -12.94 9.13 -3.99
CA VAL A 124 -13.69 8.64 -5.16
C VAL A 124 -12.94 7.51 -5.86
N TRP A 125 -11.59 7.59 -5.93
CA TRP A 125 -10.78 6.58 -6.62
C TRP A 125 -10.81 5.24 -5.87
N HIS A 126 -10.90 5.25 -4.55
CA HIS A 126 -11.02 4.02 -3.76
C HIS A 126 -12.39 3.35 -3.91
N TYR A 127 -13.46 4.11 -4.08
CA TYR A 127 -14.76 3.52 -4.44
C TYR A 127 -14.71 2.85 -5.82
N GLU A 128 -14.19 3.55 -6.84
CA GLU A 128 -14.01 2.97 -8.19
C GLU A 128 -13.11 1.72 -8.16
N GLN A 129 -12.06 1.76 -7.35
CA GLN A 129 -11.14 0.62 -7.17
C GLN A 129 -11.84 -0.57 -6.52
N ALA A 130 -12.61 -0.35 -5.47
CA ALA A 130 -13.36 -1.41 -4.80
C ALA A 130 -14.42 -2.03 -5.73
N GLU A 131 -15.10 -1.21 -6.54
CA GLU A 131 -16.02 -1.69 -7.56
C GLU A 131 -15.31 -2.57 -8.61
N ARG A 132 -14.15 -2.14 -9.09
CA ARG A 132 -13.31 -2.89 -10.03
C ARG A 132 -12.96 -4.28 -9.52
N TYR A 133 -12.74 -4.43 -8.21
CA TYR A 133 -12.42 -5.71 -7.57
C TYR A 133 -13.66 -6.48 -7.07
N GLY A 134 -14.88 -6.01 -7.37
CA GLY A 134 -16.13 -6.65 -6.95
C GLY A 134 -16.42 -6.51 -5.45
N LEU A 135 -15.86 -5.50 -4.80
CA LEU A 135 -15.99 -5.25 -3.35
C LEU A 135 -16.67 -3.90 -3.04
N GLY A 136 -17.25 -3.22 -4.05
CA GLY A 136 -17.89 -1.91 -3.88
C GLY A 136 -18.95 -1.90 -2.76
N ASP A 137 -19.84 -2.88 -2.73
CA ASP A 137 -20.89 -3.02 -1.73
C ASP A 137 -20.37 -3.27 -0.30
N ARG A 138 -19.09 -3.61 -0.15
CA ARG A 138 -18.45 -3.83 1.15
C ARG A 138 -17.82 -2.59 1.75
N VAL A 139 -17.53 -1.56 0.94
CA VAL A 139 -16.94 -0.31 1.43
C VAL A 139 -18.01 0.54 2.10
N VAL A 140 -17.92 0.69 3.41
CA VAL A 140 -18.85 1.51 4.20
C VAL A 140 -18.63 2.99 3.92
N HIS A 141 -17.37 3.41 3.99
CA HIS A 141 -16.97 4.77 3.72
C HIS A 141 -15.46 4.87 3.55
N VAL A 142 -15.03 5.87 2.79
CA VAL A 142 -13.63 6.28 2.63
C VAL A 142 -13.48 7.67 3.22
N THR A 143 -12.42 7.93 3.96
CA THR A 143 -12.11 9.26 4.51
C THR A 143 -10.63 9.57 4.35
N GLY A 144 -10.29 10.83 4.03
CA GLY A 144 -8.92 11.30 3.90
C GLY A 144 -8.39 11.90 5.20
N LEU A 145 -7.10 11.67 5.49
CA LEU A 145 -6.37 12.31 6.59
C LEU A 145 -6.10 13.79 6.33
N GLY A 146 -6.14 14.23 5.08
CA GLY A 146 -5.77 15.59 4.69
C GLY A 146 -4.26 15.86 4.81
N CYS A 147 -3.45 14.82 4.66
CA CYS A 147 -1.99 14.88 4.79
C CYS A 147 -1.30 14.78 3.42
N LYS A 148 -0.06 15.28 3.36
CA LYS A 148 0.86 15.10 2.24
C LYS A 148 1.99 14.13 2.64
N PRO A 149 2.73 13.56 1.69
CA PRO A 149 3.86 12.68 2.00
C PRO A 149 4.90 13.31 2.95
N GLU A 150 5.13 14.62 2.84
CA GLU A 150 6.08 15.37 3.65
C GLU A 150 5.69 15.43 5.13
N ASP A 151 4.41 15.37 5.45
CA ASP A 151 3.91 15.44 6.84
C ASP A 151 4.34 14.22 7.67
N PHE A 152 4.65 13.11 7.00
CA PHE A 152 5.14 11.89 7.64
C PHE A 152 6.65 11.91 7.93
N ALA A 153 7.39 12.88 7.39
CA ALA A 153 8.87 12.87 7.42
C ALA A 153 9.46 12.81 8.84
N ALA A 154 8.92 13.59 9.79
CA ALA A 154 9.40 13.59 11.17
C ALA A 154 9.14 12.23 11.86
N ALA A 155 7.95 11.66 11.70
CA ALA A 155 7.60 10.36 12.27
C ALA A 155 8.49 9.24 11.71
N PHE A 156 8.77 9.24 10.40
CA PHE A 156 9.64 8.25 9.77
C PHE A 156 11.12 8.46 10.09
N ALA A 157 11.54 9.71 10.37
CA ALA A 157 12.88 10.02 10.88
C ALA A 157 13.09 9.60 12.35
N GLY A 158 12.06 9.16 13.05
CA GLY A 158 12.15 8.62 14.41
C GLY A 158 11.62 9.54 15.51
N ASP A 159 11.00 10.68 15.18
CA ASP A 159 10.33 11.54 16.16
C ASP A 159 9.08 10.82 16.71
N GLN A 160 9.20 10.38 17.98
CA GLN A 160 8.14 9.63 18.66
C GLN A 160 6.88 10.48 18.91
N ALA A 161 7.05 11.79 19.16
CA ALA A 161 5.91 12.69 19.38
C ALA A 161 5.13 12.93 18.08
N ALA A 162 5.84 13.10 16.96
CA ALA A 162 5.22 13.20 15.63
C ALA A 162 4.51 11.89 15.28
N HIS A 163 5.12 10.74 15.52
CA HIS A 163 4.51 9.43 15.29
C HIS A 163 3.21 9.27 16.10
N ALA A 164 3.25 9.56 17.41
CA ALA A 164 2.09 9.43 18.28
C ALA A 164 0.92 10.31 17.82
N ARG A 165 1.19 11.58 17.48
CA ARG A 165 0.15 12.49 16.94
C ARG A 165 -0.49 11.95 15.67
N MET A 166 0.30 11.44 14.72
CA MET A 166 -0.24 10.89 13.47
C MET A 166 -1.05 9.63 13.69
N ILE A 167 -0.71 8.80 14.69
CA ILE A 167 -1.53 7.66 15.10
C ILE A 167 -2.86 8.13 15.69
N GLU A 168 -2.85 9.17 16.55
CA GLU A 168 -4.08 9.77 17.09
C GLU A 168 -4.98 10.33 15.97
N ASP A 169 -4.41 11.04 15.00
CA ASP A 169 -5.13 11.56 13.84
C ASP A 169 -5.74 10.43 12.99
N PHE A 170 -4.98 9.36 12.75
CA PHE A 170 -5.48 8.17 12.06
C PHE A 170 -6.67 7.54 12.82
N LEU A 171 -6.53 7.36 14.13
CA LEU A 171 -7.60 6.77 14.96
C LEU A 171 -8.85 7.66 14.99
N ALA A 172 -8.68 8.99 15.06
CA ALA A 172 -9.77 9.95 15.03
C ALA A 172 -10.53 9.89 13.68
N CYS A 173 -9.83 9.76 12.56
CA CYS A 173 -10.46 9.57 11.25
C CYS A 173 -11.12 8.21 11.09
N ALA A 174 -10.57 7.16 11.70
CA ALA A 174 -11.06 5.80 11.55
C ALA A 174 -12.29 5.48 12.44
N LEU A 175 -12.41 6.12 13.61
CA LEU A 175 -13.51 5.83 14.56
C LEU A 175 -14.90 6.04 13.94
N PRO A 176 -15.19 7.14 13.21
CA PRO A 176 -16.48 7.31 12.56
C PRO A 176 -16.82 6.25 11.52
N LEU A 177 -15.83 5.59 10.92
CA LEU A 177 -16.04 4.47 9.99
C LEU A 177 -16.60 3.26 10.73
N VAL A 178 -16.05 2.97 11.92
CA VAL A 178 -16.52 1.88 12.77
C VAL A 178 -17.91 2.16 13.32
N GLU A 179 -18.20 3.40 13.72
CA GLU A 179 -19.53 3.82 14.14
C GLU A 179 -20.58 3.69 13.03
N ARG A 180 -20.19 3.82 11.77
CA ARG A 180 -21.01 3.54 10.58
C ARG A 180 -21.12 2.06 10.25
N GLY A 181 -20.47 1.20 11.04
CA GLY A 181 -20.54 -0.25 10.95
C GLY A 181 -19.42 -0.90 10.16
N ALA A 182 -18.27 -0.24 9.97
CA ALA A 182 -17.09 -0.93 9.48
C ALA A 182 -16.62 -1.93 10.55
N ASP A 183 -16.35 -3.16 10.13
CA ASP A 183 -15.82 -4.22 10.99
C ASP A 183 -14.35 -4.53 10.71
N VAL A 184 -13.78 -3.89 9.69
CA VAL A 184 -12.34 -3.85 9.38
C VAL A 184 -11.96 -2.44 8.93
N VAL A 185 -10.81 -1.93 9.39
CA VAL A 185 -10.24 -0.65 8.97
C VAL A 185 -8.99 -0.87 8.14
N ILE A 186 -8.87 -0.15 7.03
CA ILE A 186 -7.75 -0.23 6.11
C ILE A 186 -7.09 1.14 5.98
N PRO A 187 -5.81 1.30 6.32
CA PRO A 187 -5.02 2.45 5.91
C PRO A 187 -4.76 2.33 4.39
N ALA A 188 -5.58 3.03 3.61
CA ALA A 188 -5.60 2.96 2.16
C ALA A 188 -4.47 3.80 1.53
N GLY A 189 -3.24 3.37 1.75
CA GLY A 189 -2.01 3.99 1.29
C GLY A 189 -0.79 3.41 1.99
N VAL A 190 0.34 3.31 1.30
CA VAL A 190 1.56 2.73 1.90
C VAL A 190 2.13 3.64 2.99
N LEU A 191 1.99 4.97 2.86
CA LEU A 191 2.40 5.92 3.92
C LEU A 191 1.66 5.69 5.23
N PRO A 192 0.31 5.75 5.29
CA PRO A 192 -0.42 5.43 6.51
C PRO A 192 -0.25 3.95 6.92
N GLY A 193 -0.11 3.02 5.97
CA GLY A 193 0.19 1.61 6.27
C GLY A 193 1.54 1.43 6.98
N LEU A 194 2.57 2.13 6.54
CA LEU A 194 3.90 2.10 7.18
C LEU A 194 3.88 2.76 8.56
N LEU A 195 3.11 3.85 8.72
CA LEU A 195 2.93 4.53 10.01
C LEU A 195 2.44 3.55 11.07
N ILE A 196 1.38 2.80 10.77
CA ILE A 196 0.80 1.82 11.69
C ILE A 196 1.60 0.51 11.78
N GLY A 197 2.61 0.32 10.95
CA GLY A 197 3.41 -0.91 10.92
C GLY A 197 4.15 -1.24 12.23
N ARG A 198 4.30 -0.25 13.12
CA ARG A 198 4.86 -0.41 14.47
C ARG A 198 3.81 -0.80 15.52
N GLU A 199 2.54 -0.56 15.24
CA GLU A 199 1.42 -0.75 16.16
C GLU A 199 0.87 -2.18 16.04
N ARG A 200 1.48 -3.11 16.79
CA ARG A 200 1.06 -4.53 16.75
C ARG A 200 -0.35 -4.69 17.31
N GLY A 201 -1.23 -5.31 16.52
CA GLY A 201 -2.59 -5.61 16.92
C GLY A 201 -3.49 -4.39 17.09
N LEU A 202 -3.17 -3.30 16.37
CA LEU A 202 -3.98 -2.06 16.38
C LEU A 202 -5.44 -2.37 16.03
N LYS A 203 -6.34 -1.78 16.81
CA LYS A 203 -7.79 -1.83 16.57
C LYS A 203 -8.37 -0.44 16.70
N VAL A 204 -9.47 -0.21 15.98
CA VAL A 204 -10.35 0.95 16.15
C VAL A 204 -11.67 0.41 16.70
N GLY A 205 -11.91 0.62 17.99
CA GLY A 205 -13.00 -0.07 18.69
C GLY A 205 -12.84 -1.60 18.59
N HIS A 206 -13.81 -2.27 17.98
CA HIS A 206 -13.75 -3.71 17.74
C HIS A 206 -13.06 -4.09 16.42
N ALA A 207 -12.91 -3.16 15.48
CA ALA A 207 -12.42 -3.41 14.13
C ALA A 207 -10.89 -3.55 14.11
N PRO A 208 -10.31 -4.64 13.57
CA PRO A 208 -8.88 -4.75 13.35
C PRO A 208 -8.45 -3.79 12.24
N VAL A 209 -7.19 -3.32 12.34
CA VAL A 209 -6.55 -2.53 11.29
C VAL A 209 -5.65 -3.42 10.45
N VAL A 210 -5.85 -3.43 9.12
CA VAL A 210 -5.13 -4.28 8.19
C VAL A 210 -4.00 -3.51 7.52
N ASN A 211 -2.75 -3.88 7.78
CA ASN A 211 -1.59 -3.22 7.19
C ASN A 211 -1.39 -3.61 5.71
N CYS A 212 -1.61 -2.66 4.81
CA CYS A 212 -1.55 -2.89 3.36
C CYS A 212 -0.14 -3.27 2.86
N ALA A 213 0.93 -2.69 3.42
CA ALA A 213 2.29 -3.02 3.01
C ALA A 213 2.66 -4.47 3.40
N ALA A 214 2.27 -4.90 4.59
CA ALA A 214 2.48 -6.28 5.02
C ALA A 214 1.70 -7.27 4.16
N VAL A 215 0.42 -6.97 3.89
CA VAL A 215 -0.42 -7.84 3.04
C VAL A 215 0.16 -7.97 1.64
N ALA A 216 0.55 -6.86 1.00
CA ALA A 216 1.10 -6.89 -0.35
C ALA A 216 2.39 -7.72 -0.43
N LEU A 217 3.30 -7.54 0.53
CA LEU A 217 4.52 -8.36 0.59
C LEU A 217 4.22 -9.84 0.78
N LYS A 218 3.35 -10.20 1.75
CA LYS A 218 2.99 -11.60 1.99
C LYS A 218 2.25 -12.23 0.82
N SER A 219 1.44 -11.46 0.10
CA SER A 219 0.82 -11.91 -1.13
C SER A 219 1.85 -12.19 -2.23
N ALA A 220 2.87 -11.35 -2.39
CA ALA A 220 3.94 -11.58 -3.35
C ALA A 220 4.73 -12.86 -3.02
N GLU A 221 5.12 -13.05 -1.77
CA GLU A 221 5.78 -14.27 -1.31
C GLU A 221 4.93 -15.52 -1.60
N MET A 222 3.64 -15.46 -1.29
CA MET A 222 2.69 -16.55 -1.55
C MET A 222 2.59 -16.87 -3.06
N TRP A 223 2.46 -15.87 -3.92
CA TRP A 223 2.32 -16.09 -5.36
C TRP A 223 3.59 -16.66 -5.98
N VAL A 224 4.78 -16.24 -5.53
CA VAL A 224 6.05 -16.85 -5.95
C VAL A 224 6.09 -18.33 -5.57
N GLN A 225 5.69 -18.67 -4.33
CA GLN A 225 5.64 -20.07 -3.87
C GLN A 225 4.61 -20.89 -4.65
N LEU A 226 3.42 -20.36 -4.88
CA LEU A 226 2.37 -21.04 -5.66
C LEU A 226 2.80 -21.27 -7.11
N ARG A 227 3.51 -20.32 -7.72
CA ARG A 227 4.07 -20.50 -9.07
C ARG A 227 5.06 -21.66 -9.10
N GLN A 228 5.94 -21.77 -8.10
CA GLN A 228 6.90 -22.89 -8.00
C GLN A 228 6.21 -24.25 -7.82
N LEU A 229 5.04 -24.29 -7.16
CA LEU A 229 4.26 -25.51 -6.96
C LEU A 229 3.48 -25.93 -8.21
N ASN A 230 3.04 -24.97 -9.01
CA ASN A 230 2.17 -25.22 -10.17
C ASN A 230 2.95 -25.38 -11.50
N GLY A 231 4.26 -25.16 -11.48
CA GLY A 231 5.17 -25.32 -12.61
C GLY A 231 5.21 -24.14 -13.51
#